data_6355bb9bf6876393a762cc8209a87d07
#
_entry.id   6355bb9bf6876393a762cc8209a87d07
#
_cell.length_a   1.000
_cell.length_b   1.000
_cell.length_c   1.000
_cell.angle_alpha   90.00
_cell.angle_beta   90.00
_cell.angle_gamma   90.00
#
_symmetry.space_group_name_H-M   'P 1'
#
loop_
_entity.id
_entity.type
_entity.pdbx_description
1 polymer ?
#
loop_
_entity_poly.entity_id
_entity_poly.type
_entity_poly.pdbx_seq_one_letter_code
_entity_poly.pdbx_strand_id
1 'polypeptide(L)'
;SGRVRGPRAGRPHSVGRRSSPDNLPFMSRHVAIVTDSTAYLPPVALQRHRIAAVPLTVVLGDQALEEGTEISARSVAQALQKRRPVTTSRPAPTTFADTYRKVAASGATDIVSLHLSSEFSGTYDAAVLAARHSPVPVRVVDTGMVAMALGFCALAAAETAEAGGDADAVVAAAVRRAAATSAYFYVDTLDYLRRGGRIGAAQALLGSALAVKPLLQLADGRIELLEKVRTASKAIARLEEIAAERAGEAEVDIAVHHLAAAERAEALAARLRARVPGLRELHVSEVGAVIGAHTGPGLLGAVVAPR
;
A
#
# COMPACT_ATOMS: atom_id res chain seq x y z
N SER A 1 45.61 -49.96 -76.05
CA SER A 1 44.46 -50.31 -75.21
C SER A 1 44.93 -50.57 -73.78
N GLY A 2 44.72 -49.68 -72.91
CA GLY A 2 45.05 -49.82 -71.51
C GLY A 2 44.23 -48.77 -70.71
N ARG A 3 43.17 -49.22 -70.08
CA ARG A 3 42.31 -48.42 -69.23
C ARG A 3 42.97 -48.28 -67.86
N VAL A 4 43.30 -47.02 -67.48
CA VAL A 4 43.73 -46.69 -66.15
C VAL A 4 42.47 -46.34 -65.32
N ARG A 5 42.28 -47.04 -64.19
CA ARG A 5 41.22 -46.81 -63.22
C ARG A 5 41.69 -45.68 -62.23
N GLY A 6 40.96 -44.56 -62.15
CA GLY A 6 41.16 -43.55 -61.14
C GLY A 6 40.61 -43.92 -59.79
N PRO A 7 41.13 -43.32 -58.69
CA PRO A 7 40.77 -43.68 -57.30
C PRO A 7 39.41 -43.09 -56.89
N ARG A 8 38.67 -43.84 -56.10
CA ARG A 8 37.37 -43.48 -55.49
C ARG A 8 37.54 -42.40 -54.48
N ALA A 9 36.76 -41.33 -54.61
CA ALA A 9 36.62 -40.26 -53.66
C ALA A 9 35.93 -40.76 -52.37
N GLY A 10 36.54 -40.52 -51.23
CA GLY A 10 35.97 -40.80 -49.90
C GLY A 10 34.81 -39.87 -49.57
N ARG A 11 33.77 -40.43 -48.97
CA ARG A 11 32.62 -39.67 -48.43
C ARG A 11 33.08 -38.86 -47.20
N PRO A 12 32.64 -37.57 -47.03
CA PRO A 12 32.90 -36.86 -45.81
C PRO A 12 31.97 -37.38 -44.69
N HIS A 13 32.58 -37.67 -43.54
CA HIS A 13 31.90 -37.96 -42.29
C HIS A 13 31.08 -36.75 -41.86
N SER A 14 29.78 -36.92 -41.66
CA SER A 14 28.89 -35.95 -41.03
C SER A 14 29.30 -35.78 -39.55
N VAL A 15 29.92 -34.66 -39.25
CA VAL A 15 30.14 -34.20 -37.87
C VAL A 15 28.76 -33.83 -37.28
N GLY A 16 28.31 -34.67 -36.38
CA GLY A 16 27.10 -34.41 -35.61
C GLY A 16 27.18 -33.05 -34.92
N ARG A 17 26.28 -32.13 -35.27
CA ARG A 17 26.05 -30.94 -34.48
C ARG A 17 25.64 -31.38 -33.09
N ARG A 18 26.54 -31.15 -32.12
CA ARG A 18 26.16 -31.17 -30.70
C ARG A 18 25.17 -30.00 -30.51
N SER A 19 23.91 -30.34 -30.24
CA SER A 19 22.93 -29.43 -29.76
C SER A 19 23.40 -28.89 -28.39
N SER A 20 23.74 -27.61 -28.33
CA SER A 20 23.99 -26.92 -27.08
C SER A 20 22.75 -27.02 -26.19
N PRO A 21 22.89 -27.34 -24.89
CA PRO A 21 21.72 -27.47 -23.99
C PRO A 21 21.17 -26.15 -23.47
N ASP A 22 21.44 -25.02 -24.12
CA ASP A 22 21.12 -23.67 -23.59
C ASP A 22 19.95 -22.99 -24.28
N ASN A 23 18.95 -23.74 -24.74
CA ASN A 23 17.70 -23.11 -25.19
C ASN A 23 16.52 -23.58 -24.31
N LEU A 24 16.65 -23.43 -22.99
CA LEU A 24 15.47 -23.30 -22.13
C LEU A 24 14.81 -21.96 -22.47
N PRO A 25 13.51 -21.92 -22.79
CA PRO A 25 12.83 -20.65 -22.99
C PRO A 25 13.07 -19.80 -21.73
N PHE A 26 13.60 -18.61 -21.92
CA PHE A 26 13.73 -17.59 -20.88
C PHE A 26 12.31 -17.35 -20.36
N MET A 27 11.91 -18.07 -19.31
CA MET A 27 10.64 -17.82 -18.63
C MET A 27 10.74 -16.40 -18.11
N SER A 28 9.97 -15.51 -18.72
CA SER A 28 9.93 -14.12 -18.28
C SER A 28 9.59 -14.12 -16.79
N ARG A 29 10.50 -13.59 -15.97
CA ARG A 29 10.24 -13.43 -14.54
C ARG A 29 8.99 -12.59 -14.38
N HIS A 30 8.02 -13.10 -13.65
CA HIS A 30 6.80 -12.38 -13.32
C HIS A 30 6.80 -12.10 -11.81
N VAL A 31 7.08 -10.86 -11.46
CA VAL A 31 7.02 -10.38 -10.07
C VAL A 31 5.58 -9.97 -9.76
N ALA A 32 4.95 -10.68 -8.85
CA ALA A 32 3.61 -10.33 -8.37
C ALA A 32 3.66 -9.44 -7.14
N ILE A 33 2.67 -8.55 -7.02
CA ILE A 33 2.55 -7.62 -5.91
C ILE A 33 1.45 -8.10 -4.97
N VAL A 34 1.79 -8.17 -3.68
CA VAL A 34 0.86 -8.39 -2.57
C VAL A 34 0.92 -7.18 -1.65
N THR A 35 -0.22 -6.76 -1.16
CA THR A 35 -0.34 -5.71 -0.13
C THR A 35 -1.37 -6.11 0.91
N ASP A 36 -1.76 -5.23 1.80
CA ASP A 36 -2.86 -5.45 2.73
C ASP A 36 -4.03 -4.50 2.48
N SER A 37 -5.16 -4.77 3.13
CA SER A 37 -6.40 -4.02 2.90
C SER A 37 -6.31 -2.54 3.24
N THR A 38 -5.33 -2.13 4.06
CA THR A 38 -5.16 -0.71 4.43
C THR A 38 -4.56 0.15 3.32
N ALA A 39 -4.13 -0.44 2.20
CA ALA A 39 -3.66 0.31 1.03
C ALA A 39 -4.78 1.12 0.35
N TYR A 40 -6.03 0.73 0.53
CA TYR A 40 -7.25 1.36 -0.02
C TYR A 40 -7.18 1.69 -1.51
N LEU A 41 -6.50 0.83 -2.25
CA LEU A 41 -6.48 0.91 -3.71
C LEU A 41 -7.89 0.71 -4.28
N PRO A 42 -8.28 1.51 -5.28
CA PRO A 42 -9.54 1.28 -5.99
C PRO A 42 -9.59 -0.14 -6.55
N PRO A 43 -10.75 -0.82 -6.53
CA PRO A 43 -10.89 -2.18 -7.07
C PRO A 43 -10.41 -2.31 -8.52
N VAL A 44 -10.62 -1.27 -9.34
CA VAL A 44 -10.15 -1.23 -10.72
C VAL A 44 -8.62 -1.25 -10.81
N ALA A 45 -7.92 -0.60 -9.88
CA ALA A 45 -6.45 -0.62 -9.83
C ALA A 45 -5.91 -1.99 -9.38
N LEU A 46 -6.54 -2.59 -8.36
CA LEU A 46 -6.19 -3.95 -7.92
C LEU A 46 -6.32 -4.97 -9.07
N GLN A 47 -7.42 -4.90 -9.82
CA GLN A 47 -7.66 -5.79 -10.96
C GLN A 47 -6.71 -5.52 -12.11
N ARG A 48 -6.52 -4.25 -12.51
CA ARG A 48 -5.64 -3.85 -13.62
C ARG A 48 -4.21 -4.31 -13.40
N HIS A 49 -3.67 -4.08 -12.21
CA HIS A 49 -2.29 -4.39 -11.84
C HIS A 49 -2.13 -5.77 -11.20
N ARG A 50 -3.21 -6.56 -11.09
CA ARG A 50 -3.23 -7.88 -10.47
C ARG A 50 -2.61 -7.89 -9.06
N ILE A 51 -2.84 -6.83 -8.29
CA ILE A 51 -2.37 -6.71 -6.91
C ILE A 51 -3.30 -7.51 -5.99
N ALA A 52 -2.74 -8.43 -5.21
CA ALA A 52 -3.48 -9.16 -4.20
C ALA A 52 -3.46 -8.38 -2.88
N ALA A 53 -4.62 -8.08 -2.31
CA ALA A 53 -4.76 -7.42 -1.02
C ALA A 53 -5.20 -8.42 0.05
N VAL A 54 -4.42 -8.54 1.13
CA VAL A 54 -4.73 -9.40 2.27
C VAL A 54 -5.57 -8.62 3.28
N PRO A 55 -6.77 -9.10 3.66
CA PRO A 55 -7.64 -8.37 4.57
C PRO A 55 -7.10 -8.39 6.01
N LEU A 56 -7.11 -7.22 6.66
CA LEU A 56 -6.98 -7.13 8.10
C LEU A 56 -8.33 -7.41 8.77
N THR A 57 -8.31 -7.62 10.08
CA THR A 57 -9.49 -7.99 10.86
C THR A 57 -9.91 -6.85 11.77
N VAL A 58 -11.21 -6.59 11.82
CA VAL A 58 -11.85 -5.73 12.82
C VAL A 58 -12.62 -6.61 13.80
N VAL A 59 -12.46 -6.37 15.07
CA VAL A 59 -13.19 -7.06 16.13
C VAL A 59 -14.28 -6.13 16.66
N LEU A 60 -15.52 -6.52 16.49
CA LEU A 60 -16.70 -5.81 16.94
C LEU A 60 -17.49 -6.69 17.93
N GLY A 61 -17.35 -6.40 19.23
CA GLY A 61 -17.81 -7.29 20.27
C GLY A 61 -17.00 -8.59 20.30
N ASP A 62 -17.68 -9.72 20.09
CA ASP A 62 -17.10 -11.07 20.01
C ASP A 62 -16.90 -11.57 18.56
N GLN A 63 -17.20 -10.74 17.56
CA GLN A 63 -17.06 -11.09 16.15
C GLN A 63 -15.75 -10.53 15.58
N ALA A 64 -14.96 -11.40 14.97
CA ALA A 64 -13.79 -11.03 14.15
C ALA A 64 -14.23 -11.01 12.67
N LEU A 65 -14.15 -9.85 12.03
CA LEU A 65 -14.69 -9.58 10.70
C LEU A 65 -13.59 -9.07 9.77
N GLU A 66 -13.52 -9.58 8.56
CA GLU A 66 -12.56 -9.16 7.54
C GLU A 66 -12.94 -7.80 6.94
N GLU A 67 -11.95 -6.89 6.91
CA GLU A 67 -12.11 -5.58 6.30
C GLU A 67 -12.44 -5.67 4.81
N GLY A 68 -13.46 -4.95 4.39
CA GLY A 68 -13.84 -4.81 2.99
C GLY A 68 -14.78 -5.92 2.48
N THR A 69 -14.83 -7.07 3.13
CA THR A 69 -15.74 -8.17 2.78
C THR A 69 -16.87 -8.36 3.79
N GLU A 70 -16.54 -8.34 5.08
CA GLU A 70 -17.50 -8.63 6.15
C GLU A 70 -17.90 -7.39 6.95
N ILE A 71 -17.03 -6.36 6.98
CA ILE A 71 -17.28 -5.11 7.69
C ILE A 71 -16.88 -3.90 6.86
N SER A 72 -17.74 -2.87 6.87
CA SER A 72 -17.49 -1.59 6.19
C SER A 72 -17.06 -0.49 7.15
N ALA A 73 -16.42 0.55 6.62
CA ALA A 73 -16.11 1.78 7.35
C ALA A 73 -17.34 2.41 8.00
N ARG A 74 -18.47 2.44 7.29
CA ARG A 74 -19.74 2.94 7.80
C ARG A 74 -20.21 2.17 9.04
N SER A 75 -20.11 0.84 9.03
CA SER A 75 -20.49 0.00 10.18
C SER A 75 -19.61 0.30 11.40
N VAL A 76 -18.31 0.50 11.19
CA VAL A 76 -17.37 0.91 12.26
C VAL A 76 -17.71 2.30 12.78
N ALA A 77 -17.91 3.29 11.91
CA ALA A 77 -18.27 4.64 12.32
C ALA A 77 -19.56 4.66 13.17
N GLN A 78 -20.59 3.92 12.78
CA GLN A 78 -21.83 3.77 13.55
C GLN A 78 -21.61 3.09 14.91
N ALA A 79 -20.78 2.05 14.96
CA ALA A 79 -20.43 1.37 16.22
C ALA A 79 -19.73 2.32 17.19
N LEU A 80 -18.75 3.09 16.71
CA LEU A 80 -18.02 4.08 17.49
C LEU A 80 -18.92 5.21 18.00
N GLN A 81 -19.84 5.71 17.17
CA GLN A 81 -20.84 6.70 17.59
C GLN A 81 -21.75 6.18 18.70
N LYS A 82 -22.09 4.88 18.67
CA LYS A 82 -22.85 4.19 19.73
C LYS A 82 -21.96 3.76 20.91
N ARG A 83 -20.69 4.20 20.94
CA ARG A 83 -19.71 3.86 21.98
C ARG A 83 -19.46 2.37 22.16
N ARG A 84 -19.69 1.57 21.11
CA ARG A 84 -19.36 0.14 21.12
C ARG A 84 -17.84 -0.02 21.02
N PRO A 85 -17.23 -0.97 21.73
CA PRO A 85 -15.81 -1.24 21.58
C PRO A 85 -15.53 -1.83 20.18
N VAL A 86 -14.53 -1.26 19.52
CA VAL A 86 -14.02 -1.73 18.22
C VAL A 86 -12.51 -1.82 18.36
N THR A 87 -11.95 -2.97 18.03
CA THR A 87 -10.50 -3.19 17.98
C THR A 87 -10.11 -3.79 16.64
N THR A 88 -8.81 -3.88 16.36
CA THR A 88 -8.31 -4.45 15.12
C THR A 88 -7.25 -5.50 15.41
N SER A 89 -7.08 -6.42 14.46
CA SER A 89 -6.07 -7.46 14.50
C SER A 89 -5.35 -7.57 13.15
N ARG A 90 -4.07 -7.93 13.21
CA ARG A 90 -3.31 -8.31 12.02
C ARG A 90 -3.88 -9.59 11.39
N PRO A 91 -3.67 -9.82 10.09
CA PRO A 91 -3.99 -11.10 9.47
C PRO A 91 -3.19 -12.25 10.12
N ALA A 92 -3.76 -13.44 10.14
CA ALA A 92 -3.01 -14.61 10.54
C ALA A 92 -1.91 -14.92 9.49
N PRO A 93 -0.74 -15.45 9.89
CA PRO A 93 0.29 -15.87 8.94
C PRO A 93 -0.22 -16.87 7.91
N THR A 94 -1.20 -17.70 8.26
CA THR A 94 -1.84 -18.64 7.33
C THR A 94 -2.57 -17.95 6.19
N THR A 95 -3.20 -16.80 6.43
CA THR A 95 -3.88 -16.00 5.40
C THR A 95 -2.88 -15.50 4.35
N PHE A 96 -1.70 -15.05 4.80
CA PHE A 96 -0.60 -14.69 3.90
C PHE A 96 -0.06 -15.90 3.13
N ALA A 97 0.15 -17.03 3.80
CA ALA A 97 0.63 -18.26 3.16
C ALA A 97 -0.32 -18.74 2.06
N ASP A 98 -1.63 -18.67 2.29
CA ASP A 98 -2.65 -19.01 1.31
C ASP A 98 -2.62 -18.04 0.12
N THR A 99 -2.44 -16.76 0.38
CA THR A 99 -2.31 -15.74 -0.68
C THR A 99 -1.06 -15.97 -1.51
N TYR A 100 0.09 -16.22 -0.90
CA TYR A 100 1.34 -16.49 -1.62
C TYR A 100 1.25 -17.75 -2.48
N ARG A 101 0.61 -18.81 -1.97
CA ARG A 101 0.35 -20.04 -2.77
C ARG A 101 -0.54 -19.76 -3.98
N LYS A 102 -1.62 -19.00 -3.81
CA LYS A 102 -2.53 -18.64 -4.92
C LYS A 102 -1.82 -17.80 -5.97
N VAL A 103 -1.03 -16.82 -5.55
CA VAL A 103 -0.27 -15.93 -6.44
C VAL A 103 0.80 -16.72 -7.20
N ALA A 104 1.55 -17.59 -6.52
CA ALA A 104 2.52 -18.48 -7.17
C ALA A 104 1.85 -19.44 -8.17
N ALA A 105 0.70 -20.03 -7.83
CA ALA A 105 -0.07 -20.90 -8.71
C ALA A 105 -0.59 -20.19 -9.97
N SER A 106 -0.75 -18.86 -9.94
CA SER A 106 -1.11 -18.05 -11.10
C SER A 106 0.08 -17.68 -12.00
N GLY A 107 1.27 -18.18 -11.70
CA GLY A 107 2.46 -18.05 -12.56
C GLY A 107 3.51 -17.04 -12.09
N ALA A 108 3.37 -16.48 -10.89
CA ALA A 108 4.41 -15.63 -10.34
C ALA A 108 5.69 -16.43 -10.05
N THR A 109 6.84 -15.87 -10.42
CA THR A 109 8.17 -16.43 -10.09
C THR A 109 8.78 -15.82 -8.84
N ASP A 110 8.35 -14.63 -8.49
CA ASP A 110 8.75 -13.88 -7.31
C ASP A 110 7.55 -13.09 -6.79
N ILE A 111 7.52 -12.79 -5.51
CA ILE A 111 6.51 -11.96 -4.87
C ILE A 111 7.19 -10.80 -4.13
N VAL A 112 6.66 -9.59 -4.30
CA VAL A 112 6.97 -8.44 -3.44
C VAL A 112 5.72 -8.10 -2.64
N SER A 113 5.83 -8.22 -1.31
CA SER A 113 4.72 -8.07 -0.36
C SER A 113 4.92 -6.80 0.46
N LEU A 114 4.11 -5.78 0.19
CA LEU A 114 4.25 -4.41 0.71
C LEU A 114 3.18 -4.16 1.77
N HIS A 115 3.58 -3.79 2.98
CA HIS A 115 2.65 -3.68 4.10
C HIS A 115 2.71 -2.34 4.79
N LEU A 116 1.60 -2.06 5.52
CA LEU A 116 1.53 -0.90 6.38
C LEU A 116 2.64 -0.91 7.43
N SER A 117 2.95 0.28 7.95
CA SER A 117 3.99 0.47 8.96
C SER A 117 3.91 -0.55 10.10
N SER A 118 5.04 -1.19 10.39
CA SER A 118 5.21 -2.13 11.51
C SER A 118 5.00 -1.45 12.88
N GLU A 119 5.11 -0.14 12.96
CA GLU A 119 4.80 0.65 14.14
C GLU A 119 3.29 0.66 14.48
N PHE A 120 2.43 0.39 13.49
CA PHE A 120 0.98 0.34 13.69
C PHE A 120 0.44 -1.06 13.88
N SER A 121 1.08 -2.06 13.27
CA SER A 121 0.54 -3.41 13.20
C SER A 121 1.62 -4.46 12.99
N GLY A 122 1.46 -5.63 13.62
CA GLY A 122 2.30 -6.80 13.32
C GLY A 122 1.99 -7.48 11.98
N THR A 123 1.36 -6.79 11.03
CA THR A 123 1.05 -7.32 9.69
C THR A 123 2.33 -7.68 8.93
N TYR A 124 3.34 -6.81 8.97
CA TYR A 124 4.66 -7.08 8.39
C TYR A 124 5.26 -8.37 8.94
N ASP A 125 5.27 -8.55 10.27
CA ASP A 125 5.82 -9.75 10.90
C ASP A 125 5.06 -11.03 10.50
N ALA A 126 3.74 -10.95 10.38
CA ALA A 126 2.91 -12.07 9.92
C ALA A 126 3.24 -12.45 8.47
N ALA A 127 3.46 -11.47 7.61
CA ALA A 127 3.88 -11.67 6.22
C ALA A 127 5.29 -12.29 6.13
N VAL A 128 6.26 -11.81 6.93
CA VAL A 128 7.62 -12.38 7.03
C VAL A 128 7.59 -13.84 7.46
N LEU A 129 6.75 -14.16 8.46
CA LEU A 129 6.62 -15.54 8.92
C LEU A 129 6.06 -16.45 7.82
N ALA A 130 5.05 -16.00 7.10
CA ALA A 130 4.44 -16.74 5.99
C ALA A 130 5.39 -16.91 4.80
N ALA A 131 6.23 -15.92 4.52
CA ALA A 131 7.19 -15.93 3.41
C ALA A 131 8.15 -17.11 3.45
N ARG A 132 8.47 -17.61 4.66
CA ARG A 132 9.38 -18.77 4.87
C ARG A 132 8.84 -20.08 4.26
N HIS A 133 7.53 -20.16 4.05
CA HIS A 133 6.83 -21.33 3.54
C HIS A 133 6.20 -21.10 2.16
N SER A 134 6.57 -20.00 1.50
CA SER A 134 6.09 -19.70 0.14
C SER A 134 6.73 -20.61 -0.89
N PRO A 135 5.98 -21.05 -1.92
CA PRO A 135 6.55 -21.86 -3.01
C PRO A 135 7.50 -21.09 -3.93
N VAL A 136 7.48 -19.77 -3.88
CA VAL A 136 8.38 -18.86 -4.62
C VAL A 136 9.02 -17.86 -3.67
N PRO A 137 10.17 -17.25 -4.03
CA PRO A 137 10.78 -16.19 -3.21
C PRO A 137 9.80 -15.03 -2.93
N VAL A 138 9.74 -14.59 -1.68
CA VAL A 138 8.94 -13.44 -1.25
C VAL A 138 9.85 -12.41 -0.58
N ARG A 139 9.82 -11.19 -1.08
CA ARG A 139 10.41 -10.04 -0.41
C ARG A 139 9.33 -9.26 0.32
N VAL A 140 9.40 -9.23 1.63
CA VAL A 140 8.45 -8.48 2.46
C VAL A 140 9.04 -7.12 2.81
N VAL A 141 8.26 -6.06 2.60
CA VAL A 141 8.69 -4.68 2.81
C VAL A 141 7.76 -4.00 3.80
N ASP A 142 8.33 -3.46 4.88
CA ASP A 142 7.69 -2.46 5.70
C ASP A 142 7.84 -1.11 5.01
N THR A 143 6.73 -0.54 4.56
CA THR A 143 6.76 0.74 3.83
C THR A 143 6.85 1.94 4.74
N GLY A 144 6.58 1.78 6.05
CA GLY A 144 6.38 2.89 6.97
C GLY A 144 5.13 3.74 6.65
N MET A 145 4.27 3.28 5.74
CA MET A 145 3.11 3.99 5.21
C MET A 145 1.81 3.30 5.57
N VAL A 146 0.69 3.96 5.30
CA VAL A 146 -0.67 3.42 5.46
C VAL A 146 -1.63 4.17 4.52
N ALA A 147 -2.82 3.65 4.28
CA ALA A 147 -3.80 4.19 3.35
C ALA A 147 -3.21 4.31 1.92
N MET A 148 -3.64 5.27 1.13
CA MET A 148 -3.11 5.43 -0.23
C MET A 148 -1.62 5.82 -0.26
N ALA A 149 -0.99 6.20 0.86
CA ALA A 149 0.46 6.30 0.91
C ALA A 149 1.12 4.91 0.69
N LEU A 150 0.58 3.85 1.28
CA LEU A 150 0.93 2.46 0.96
C LEU A 150 0.43 2.08 -0.45
N GLY A 151 -0.77 2.50 -0.83
CA GLY A 151 -1.34 2.23 -2.15
C GLY A 151 -0.47 2.75 -3.29
N PHE A 152 0.07 3.96 -3.19
CA PHE A 152 0.99 4.51 -4.19
C PHE A 152 2.31 3.75 -4.26
N CYS A 153 2.80 3.21 -3.13
CA CYS A 153 3.96 2.31 -3.14
C CYS A 153 3.67 1.02 -3.91
N ALA A 154 2.48 0.44 -3.69
CA ALA A 154 2.07 -0.78 -4.38
C ALA A 154 1.87 -0.56 -5.89
N LEU A 155 1.34 0.61 -6.30
CA LEU A 155 1.23 0.97 -7.71
C LEU A 155 2.60 1.14 -8.37
N ALA A 156 3.54 1.86 -7.75
CA ALA A 156 4.90 2.01 -8.27
C ALA A 156 5.63 0.66 -8.41
N ALA A 157 5.43 -0.23 -7.46
CA ALA A 157 5.93 -1.60 -7.52
C ALA A 157 5.32 -2.37 -8.70
N ALA A 158 4.01 -2.31 -8.88
CA ALA A 158 3.31 -3.00 -9.94
C ALA A 158 3.70 -2.50 -11.34
N GLU A 159 3.78 -1.20 -11.53
CA GLU A 159 4.23 -0.57 -12.78
C GLU A 159 5.68 -0.99 -13.12
N THR A 160 6.56 -1.06 -12.12
CA THR A 160 7.95 -1.52 -12.31
C THR A 160 7.99 -3.00 -12.70
N ALA A 161 7.18 -3.84 -12.08
CA ALA A 161 7.07 -5.26 -12.42
C ALA A 161 6.53 -5.46 -13.84
N GLU A 162 5.50 -4.72 -14.24
CA GLU A 162 4.90 -4.73 -15.57
C GLU A 162 5.88 -4.26 -16.66
N ALA A 163 6.78 -3.34 -16.31
CA ALA A 163 7.87 -2.91 -17.18
C ALA A 163 9.02 -3.93 -17.29
N GLY A 164 8.90 -5.09 -16.64
CA GLY A 164 9.90 -6.17 -16.67
C GLY A 164 11.00 -6.05 -15.59
N GLY A 165 10.82 -5.20 -14.60
CA GLY A 165 11.72 -5.10 -13.46
C GLY A 165 11.76 -6.40 -12.65
N ASP A 166 12.94 -6.76 -12.14
CA ASP A 166 13.09 -7.86 -11.19
C ASP A 166 12.62 -7.47 -9.78
N ALA A 167 12.62 -8.43 -8.86
CA ALA A 167 12.14 -8.20 -7.50
C ALA A 167 12.92 -7.09 -6.76
N ASP A 168 14.23 -6.94 -7.03
CA ASP A 168 15.03 -5.89 -6.40
C ASP A 168 14.67 -4.50 -6.94
N ALA A 169 14.46 -4.38 -8.26
CA ALA A 169 13.99 -3.14 -8.89
C ALA A 169 12.59 -2.75 -8.38
N VAL A 170 11.70 -3.73 -8.22
CA VAL A 170 10.34 -3.55 -7.71
C VAL A 170 10.36 -3.06 -6.26
N VAL A 171 11.15 -3.68 -5.39
CA VAL A 171 11.34 -3.22 -4.00
C VAL A 171 11.89 -1.81 -3.97
N ALA A 172 12.93 -1.53 -4.77
CA ALA A 172 13.54 -0.21 -4.83
C ALA A 172 12.54 0.87 -5.28
N ALA A 173 11.65 0.58 -6.23
CA ALA A 173 10.61 1.50 -6.67
C ALA A 173 9.61 1.81 -5.55
N ALA A 174 9.15 0.79 -4.82
CA ALA A 174 8.25 0.97 -3.68
C ALA A 174 8.89 1.80 -2.57
N VAL A 175 10.14 1.51 -2.21
CA VAL A 175 10.88 2.22 -1.14
C VAL A 175 11.13 3.68 -1.53
N ARG A 176 11.52 3.96 -2.78
CA ARG A 176 11.67 5.34 -3.26
C ARG A 176 10.34 6.09 -3.21
N ARG A 177 9.25 5.43 -3.64
CA ARG A 177 7.91 6.05 -3.58
C ARG A 177 7.50 6.35 -2.13
N ALA A 178 7.75 5.43 -1.20
CA ALA A 178 7.51 5.65 0.23
C ALA A 178 8.29 6.86 0.76
N ALA A 179 9.58 6.92 0.49
CA ALA A 179 10.44 8.01 0.95
C ALA A 179 10.04 9.40 0.41
N ALA A 180 9.44 9.44 -0.79
CA ALA A 180 8.97 10.68 -1.40
C ALA A 180 7.54 11.07 -0.95
N THR A 181 6.74 10.13 -0.46
CA THR A 181 5.33 10.32 -0.11
C THR A 181 5.18 10.95 1.27
N SER A 182 4.24 11.87 1.39
CA SER A 182 3.86 12.51 2.66
C SER A 182 2.37 12.30 2.92
N ALA A 183 2.02 12.06 4.17
CA ALA A 183 0.64 11.89 4.60
C ALA A 183 0.35 12.80 5.80
N TYR A 184 -0.69 13.60 5.67
CA TYR A 184 -1.17 14.57 6.66
C TYR A 184 -2.64 14.32 6.95
N PHE A 185 -3.06 14.49 8.18
CA PHE A 185 -4.46 14.27 8.50
C PHE A 185 -4.92 15.03 9.76
N TYR A 186 -6.21 15.24 9.80
CA TYR A 186 -6.96 15.82 10.89
C TYR A 186 -7.93 14.78 11.45
N VAL A 187 -8.11 14.78 12.77
CA VAL A 187 -9.14 13.99 13.47
C VAL A 187 -9.97 14.88 14.37
N ASP A 188 -11.25 14.57 14.52
CA ASP A 188 -12.13 15.33 15.41
C ASP A 188 -11.74 15.18 16.90
N THR A 189 -11.21 14.02 17.27
CA THR A 189 -10.70 13.70 18.61
C THR A 189 -9.53 12.72 18.55
N LEU A 190 -8.60 12.83 19.48
CA LEU A 190 -7.49 11.88 19.67
C LEU A 190 -7.89 10.60 20.42
N ASP A 191 -9.11 10.53 20.94
CA ASP A 191 -9.56 9.44 21.80
C ASP A 191 -9.50 8.07 21.13
N TYR A 192 -9.84 7.98 19.85
CA TYR A 192 -9.80 6.72 19.11
C TYR A 192 -8.36 6.24 18.90
N LEU A 193 -7.44 7.14 18.52
CA LEU A 193 -6.01 6.84 18.41
C LEU A 193 -5.42 6.41 19.74
N ARG A 194 -5.82 7.07 20.85
CA ARG A 194 -5.39 6.71 22.20
C ARG A 194 -5.87 5.33 22.62
N ARG A 195 -7.17 5.07 22.47
CA ARG A 195 -7.78 3.77 22.84
C ARG A 195 -7.20 2.63 22.02
N GLY A 196 -6.90 2.90 20.75
CA GLY A 196 -6.25 1.95 19.86
C GLY A 196 -4.75 1.78 20.07
N GLY A 197 -4.12 2.63 20.90
CA GLY A 197 -2.68 2.59 21.15
C GLY A 197 -1.82 3.07 19.97
N ARG A 198 -2.39 3.77 18.98
CA ARG A 198 -1.70 4.28 17.77
C ARG A 198 -1.52 5.78 17.78
N ILE A 199 -1.69 6.42 18.92
CA ILE A 199 -1.62 7.87 19.08
C ILE A 199 -0.20 8.45 18.86
N GLY A 200 0.85 7.66 19.02
CA GLY A 200 2.24 8.10 18.84
C GLY A 200 2.61 9.31 19.72
N ALA A 201 3.43 10.19 19.19
CA ALA A 201 3.87 11.41 19.90
C ALA A 201 2.74 12.41 20.18
N ALA A 202 1.58 12.29 19.51
CA ALA A 202 0.40 13.11 19.79
C ALA A 202 -0.19 12.87 21.20
N GLN A 203 0.25 11.82 21.90
CA GLN A 203 -0.10 11.56 23.30
C GLN A 203 0.23 12.76 24.22
N ALA A 204 1.26 13.53 23.92
CA ALA A 204 1.62 14.72 24.67
C ALA A 204 0.53 15.83 24.68
N LEU A 205 -0.49 15.73 23.81
CA LEU A 205 -1.64 16.62 23.78
C LEU A 205 -2.76 16.22 24.74
N LEU A 206 -2.72 15.01 25.26
CA LEU A 206 -3.73 14.52 26.20
C LEU A 206 -3.59 15.25 27.54
N GLY A 207 -4.71 15.75 28.04
CA GLY A 207 -4.71 16.54 29.30
C GLY A 207 -4.44 18.02 29.14
N SER A 208 -4.24 18.53 27.92
CA SER A 208 -4.20 19.96 27.65
C SER A 208 -5.57 20.59 27.98
N ALA A 209 -5.58 21.60 28.82
CA ALA A 209 -6.81 22.35 29.17
C ALA A 209 -7.39 23.16 28.01
N LEU A 210 -6.67 23.26 26.90
CA LEU A 210 -7.08 23.96 25.69
C LEU A 210 -7.70 22.97 24.71
N ALA A 211 -8.92 23.22 24.26
CA ALA A 211 -9.55 22.50 23.15
C ALA A 211 -8.80 22.81 21.85
N VAL A 212 -7.74 22.05 21.59
CA VAL A 212 -6.98 22.13 20.35
C VAL A 212 -7.42 21.05 19.38
N LYS A 213 -7.39 21.38 18.09
CA LYS A 213 -7.59 20.44 17.00
C LYS A 213 -6.21 20.12 16.40
N PRO A 214 -5.74 18.87 16.53
CA PRO A 214 -4.41 18.51 16.05
C PRO A 214 -4.41 18.32 14.54
N LEU A 215 -3.39 18.84 13.89
CA LEU A 215 -2.99 18.40 12.57
C LEU A 215 -1.82 17.44 12.73
N LEU A 216 -1.95 16.27 12.16
CA LEU A 216 -1.05 15.15 12.34
C LEU A 216 -0.36 14.80 11.02
N GLN A 217 0.79 14.19 11.12
CA GLN A 217 1.52 13.63 9.97
C GLN A 217 2.00 12.21 10.26
N LEU A 218 2.33 11.51 9.19
CA LEU A 218 3.07 10.27 9.24
C LEU A 218 4.55 10.58 9.02
N ALA A 219 5.38 10.26 9.99
CA ALA A 219 6.82 10.43 9.93
C ALA A 219 7.50 9.19 10.54
N ASP A 220 8.49 8.65 9.85
CA ASP A 220 9.23 7.44 10.27
C ASP A 220 8.31 6.28 10.68
N GLY A 221 7.22 6.09 9.95
CA GLY A 221 6.22 5.06 10.20
C GLY A 221 5.30 5.31 11.40
N ARG A 222 5.35 6.49 12.04
CA ARG A 222 4.62 6.83 13.26
C ARG A 222 3.75 8.06 13.06
N ILE A 223 2.74 8.20 13.91
CA ILE A 223 1.94 9.43 13.98
C ILE A 223 2.67 10.47 14.81
N GLU A 224 2.86 11.65 14.22
CA GLU A 224 3.44 12.79 14.88
C GLU A 224 2.51 14.00 14.81
N LEU A 225 2.64 14.87 15.82
CA LEU A 225 1.98 16.17 15.81
C LEU A 225 2.71 17.08 14.83
N LEU A 226 1.98 17.61 13.84
CA LEU A 226 2.50 18.62 12.93
C LEU A 226 2.22 20.04 13.46
N GLU A 227 0.94 20.34 13.69
CA GLU A 227 0.51 21.67 14.18
C GLU A 227 -0.66 21.55 15.15
N LYS A 228 -0.81 22.57 16.00
CA LYS A 228 -1.98 22.76 16.88
C LYS A 228 -2.80 23.92 16.36
N VAL A 229 -4.06 23.66 16.06
CA VAL A 229 -5.00 24.70 15.62
C VAL A 229 -6.22 24.74 16.54
N ARG A 230 -6.94 25.88 16.56
CA ARG A 230 -8.03 26.07 17.52
C ARG A 230 -9.38 25.53 17.03
N THR A 231 -9.59 25.44 15.72
CA THR A 231 -10.88 25.04 15.13
C THR A 231 -10.70 24.04 14.01
N ALA A 232 -11.72 23.22 13.78
CA ALA A 232 -11.73 22.25 12.69
C ALA A 232 -11.56 22.92 11.31
N SER A 233 -12.25 24.05 11.08
CA SER A 233 -12.14 24.79 9.81
C SER A 233 -10.72 25.29 9.54
N LYS A 234 -10.02 25.79 10.57
CA LYS A 234 -8.62 26.20 10.45
C LYS A 234 -7.70 25.00 10.20
N ALA A 235 -7.95 23.86 10.87
CA ALA A 235 -7.18 22.64 10.63
C ALA A 235 -7.32 22.15 9.18
N ILE A 236 -8.53 22.17 8.64
CA ILE A 236 -8.80 21.74 7.26
C ILE A 236 -8.17 22.71 6.25
N ALA A 237 -8.27 24.01 6.47
CA ALA A 237 -7.61 25.01 5.62
C ALA A 237 -6.08 24.84 5.63
N ARG A 238 -5.51 24.57 6.82
CA ARG A 238 -4.07 24.35 6.94
C ARG A 238 -3.63 23.03 6.31
N LEU A 239 -4.43 21.98 6.39
CA LEU A 239 -4.20 20.70 5.70
C LEU A 239 -4.10 20.91 4.18
N GLU A 240 -4.99 21.72 3.60
CA GLU A 240 -4.96 22.10 2.19
C GLU A 240 -3.66 22.83 1.82
N GLU A 241 -3.28 23.85 2.61
CA GLU A 241 -2.05 24.61 2.40
C GLU A 241 -0.81 23.70 2.41
N ILE A 242 -0.67 22.86 3.44
CA ILE A 242 0.46 21.95 3.60
C ILE A 242 0.54 20.96 2.44
N ALA A 243 -0.59 20.39 2.03
CA ALA A 243 -0.63 19.47 0.91
C ALA A 243 -0.22 20.15 -0.41
N ALA A 244 -0.70 21.37 -0.67
CA ALA A 244 -0.34 22.15 -1.84
C ALA A 244 1.14 22.58 -1.82
N GLU A 245 1.65 23.04 -0.68
CA GLU A 245 3.07 23.39 -0.48
C GLU A 245 3.98 22.17 -0.72
N ARG A 246 3.57 21.00 -0.21
CA ARG A 246 4.32 19.75 -0.37
C ARG A 246 4.34 19.25 -1.81
N ALA A 247 3.26 19.45 -2.55
CA ALA A 247 3.18 19.14 -3.97
C ALA A 247 4.07 20.06 -4.81
N GLY A 248 4.07 21.36 -4.52
CA GLY A 248 4.85 22.36 -5.25
C GLY A 248 4.57 22.32 -6.74
N GLU A 249 5.63 22.39 -7.56
CA GLU A 249 5.59 22.32 -9.01
C GLU A 249 5.81 20.88 -9.56
N ALA A 250 6.04 19.90 -8.69
CA ALA A 250 6.36 18.54 -9.08
C ALA A 250 5.13 17.83 -9.66
N GLU A 251 5.36 16.83 -10.50
CA GLU A 251 4.32 15.87 -10.88
C GLU A 251 3.98 15.00 -9.68
N VAL A 252 2.71 15.02 -9.27
CA VAL A 252 2.26 14.34 -8.06
C VAL A 252 0.94 13.61 -8.27
N ASP A 253 0.78 12.53 -7.52
CA ASP A 253 -0.52 11.92 -7.25
C ASP A 253 -0.96 12.31 -5.85
N ILE A 254 -2.25 12.58 -5.69
CA ILE A 254 -2.84 12.95 -4.40
C ILE A 254 -3.99 12.00 -4.07
N ALA A 255 -4.09 11.62 -2.80
CA ALA A 255 -5.27 10.97 -2.27
C ALA A 255 -5.85 11.79 -1.11
N VAL A 256 -7.16 12.01 -1.15
CA VAL A 256 -7.93 12.60 -0.06
C VAL A 256 -8.75 11.50 0.60
N HIS A 257 -8.52 11.32 1.89
CA HIS A 257 -9.21 10.32 2.69
C HIS A 257 -10.17 10.95 3.70
N HIS A 258 -11.25 10.26 3.99
CA HIS A 258 -12.19 10.66 5.03
C HIS A 258 -12.81 9.45 5.73
N LEU A 259 -13.44 9.69 6.87
CA LEU A 259 -14.40 8.78 7.48
C LEU A 259 -15.65 9.56 7.88
N ALA A 260 -16.77 9.22 7.27
CA ALA A 260 -18.07 9.90 7.46
C ALA A 260 -18.00 11.44 7.29
N ALA A 261 -17.14 11.93 6.37
CA ALA A 261 -16.91 13.34 6.07
C ALA A 261 -16.77 13.61 4.56
N ALA A 262 -17.58 12.96 3.73
CA ALA A 262 -17.48 12.98 2.28
C ALA A 262 -17.51 14.40 1.69
N GLU A 263 -18.43 15.26 2.14
CA GLU A 263 -18.53 16.65 1.65
C GLU A 263 -17.25 17.46 1.90
N ARG A 264 -16.63 17.28 3.07
CA ARG A 264 -15.36 17.94 3.40
C ARG A 264 -14.21 17.41 2.51
N ALA A 265 -14.20 16.10 2.23
CA ALA A 265 -13.21 15.48 1.38
C ALA A 265 -13.32 15.96 -0.07
N GLU A 266 -14.51 16.00 -0.63
CA GLU A 266 -14.75 16.52 -1.98
C GLU A 266 -14.39 18.00 -2.11
N ALA A 267 -14.72 18.81 -1.11
CA ALA A 267 -14.36 20.22 -1.07
C ALA A 267 -12.83 20.41 -1.02
N LEU A 268 -12.12 19.62 -0.22
CA LEU A 268 -10.65 19.63 -0.16
C LEU A 268 -10.05 19.20 -1.50
N ALA A 269 -10.55 18.12 -2.08
CA ALA A 269 -10.09 17.61 -3.37
C ALA A 269 -10.27 18.64 -4.50
N ALA A 270 -11.41 19.33 -4.55
CA ALA A 270 -11.68 20.39 -5.52
C ALA A 270 -10.67 21.54 -5.40
N ARG A 271 -10.35 21.97 -4.17
CA ARG A 271 -9.36 23.02 -3.93
C ARG A 271 -7.94 22.58 -4.30
N LEU A 272 -7.55 21.34 -3.99
CA LEU A 272 -6.24 20.82 -4.37
C LEU A 272 -6.10 20.71 -5.91
N ARG A 273 -7.16 20.30 -6.61
CA ARG A 273 -7.17 20.31 -8.10
C ARG A 273 -6.91 21.71 -8.68
N ALA A 274 -7.44 22.72 -8.04
CA ALA A 274 -7.25 24.10 -8.49
C ALA A 274 -5.86 24.69 -8.16
N ARG A 275 -5.20 24.19 -7.10
CA ARG A 275 -3.96 24.74 -6.57
C ARG A 275 -2.69 24.03 -6.95
N VAL A 276 -2.76 22.75 -7.33
CA VAL A 276 -1.59 21.91 -7.61
C VAL A 276 -1.40 21.77 -9.13
N PRO A 277 -0.44 22.50 -9.74
CA PRO A 277 -0.30 22.53 -11.19
C PRO A 277 0.20 21.21 -11.76
N GLY A 278 1.03 20.48 -11.01
CA GLY A 278 1.60 19.18 -11.42
C GLY A 278 0.74 17.97 -11.07
N LEU A 279 -0.51 18.16 -10.66
CA LEU A 279 -1.40 17.07 -10.29
C LEU A 279 -1.69 16.13 -11.46
N ARG A 280 -1.37 14.83 -11.30
CA ARG A 280 -1.62 13.78 -12.29
C ARG A 280 -2.90 13.01 -11.98
N GLU A 281 -2.96 12.42 -10.80
CA GLU A 281 -4.14 11.70 -10.34
C GLU A 281 -4.59 12.22 -8.97
N LEU A 282 -5.89 12.27 -8.76
CA LEU A 282 -6.47 12.59 -7.46
C LEU A 282 -7.57 11.60 -7.13
N HIS A 283 -7.35 10.87 -6.04
CA HIS A 283 -8.29 9.89 -5.50
C HIS A 283 -9.01 10.48 -4.29
N VAL A 284 -10.31 10.32 -4.22
CA VAL A 284 -11.10 10.60 -3.01
C VAL A 284 -11.70 9.30 -2.55
N SER A 285 -11.43 8.89 -1.33
CA SER A 285 -11.98 7.65 -0.79
C SER A 285 -12.23 7.70 0.70
N GLU A 286 -13.29 7.00 1.13
CA GLU A 286 -13.48 6.70 2.54
C GLU A 286 -12.42 5.68 2.98
N VAL A 287 -11.79 5.90 4.13
CA VAL A 287 -10.89 4.88 4.70
C VAL A 287 -11.69 3.65 5.08
N GLY A 288 -11.05 2.49 5.11
CA GLY A 288 -11.71 1.26 5.52
C GLY A 288 -11.95 1.17 7.03
N ALA A 289 -12.47 0.01 7.42
CA ALA A 289 -12.89 -0.28 8.78
C ALA A 289 -11.72 -0.26 9.78
N VAL A 290 -10.53 -0.71 9.36
CA VAL A 290 -9.34 -0.82 10.23
C VAL A 290 -8.83 0.56 10.62
N ILE A 291 -8.55 1.43 9.67
CA ILE A 291 -8.12 2.81 9.99
C ILE A 291 -9.25 3.56 10.68
N GLY A 292 -10.51 3.36 10.23
CA GLY A 292 -11.69 3.95 10.85
C GLY A 292 -11.81 3.66 12.34
N ALA A 293 -11.50 2.44 12.76
CA ALA A 293 -11.53 2.04 14.18
C ALA A 293 -10.55 2.86 15.06
N HIS A 294 -9.43 3.30 14.48
CA HIS A 294 -8.39 4.05 15.20
C HIS A 294 -8.51 5.56 15.06
N THR A 295 -9.10 6.06 13.98
CA THR A 295 -9.20 7.50 13.73
C THR A 295 -10.57 8.09 14.10
N GLY A 296 -11.60 7.28 14.00
CA GLY A 296 -12.98 7.69 14.24
C GLY A 296 -13.58 8.53 13.13
N PRO A 297 -14.90 8.77 13.20
CA PRO A 297 -15.61 9.62 12.26
C PRO A 297 -15.10 11.07 12.32
N GLY A 298 -15.12 11.75 11.17
CA GLY A 298 -14.60 13.12 11.01
C GLY A 298 -13.13 13.19 10.56
N LEU A 299 -12.45 12.04 10.42
CA LEU A 299 -11.13 11.97 9.77
C LEU A 299 -11.17 12.68 8.42
N LEU A 300 -10.16 13.50 8.16
CA LEU A 300 -9.84 14.04 6.85
C LEU A 300 -8.33 13.99 6.65
N GLY A 301 -7.86 13.37 5.59
CA GLY A 301 -6.43 13.21 5.30
C GLY A 301 -6.10 13.59 3.87
N ALA A 302 -4.84 13.97 3.65
CA ALA A 302 -4.26 14.21 2.34
C ALA A 302 -2.91 13.48 2.23
N VAL A 303 -2.76 12.68 1.20
CA VAL A 303 -1.51 12.00 0.82
C VAL A 303 -0.99 12.68 -0.43
N VAL A 304 0.27 13.09 -0.41
CA VAL A 304 0.96 13.71 -1.55
C VAL A 304 2.14 12.81 -1.93
N ALA A 305 2.11 12.28 -3.14
CA ALA A 305 3.07 11.31 -3.64
C ALA A 305 3.71 11.81 -4.95
N PRO A 306 4.89 12.45 -4.90
CA PRO A 306 5.65 12.81 -6.09
C PRO A 306 5.97 11.59 -6.97
N ARG A 307 5.92 11.79 -8.30
CA ARG A 307 6.22 10.75 -9.28
C ARG A 307 7.72 10.61 -9.57
#